data_320584b6f4b3669067c2f5e499de70a1
#
_entry.id   320584b6f4b3669067c2f5e499de70a1
#
_cell.length_a   1.000
_cell.length_b   1.000
_cell.length_c   1.000
_cell.angle_alpha   90.00
_cell.angle_beta   90.00
_cell.angle_gamma   90.00
#
_symmetry.space_group_name_H-M   'P 1'
#
loop_
_entity.id
_entity.type
_entity.pdbx_description
1 polymer ?
#
loop_
_entity_poly.entity_id
_entity_poly.type
_entity_poly.pdbx_seq_one_letter_code
_entity_poly.pdbx_strand_id
1 'polypeptide(L)'
;MQSFLSFLSEAAILHIEHPSDRLFDGPQAAKHALRTLKQVASSKAPSMTRKIDDKMSFNVIRRADGKVGVKYKGTGSSYNFSQDDIEKQHGHKPYLAKPLGLLLQHLPKVIPTTPGEYQGGYMSDRESREHEDGKISHTPNTIKYDTDIDSPEGKALAKSKVSAVIHSKLTSSGAKPLTSLAGFNNHPDVHLVQHLVSKDQNKIPKEYKSKADEHLKQAEQMMASHSHDHHVGHEQTLRQYINSTITSDDTPSTQGYKSYLAKWHQKKIDAVKTEKSKTAKKKVMDDMIDHVSKNQQQFYKTFEIHRHLQQATNHLARGIDSSGAGGFRTSIGGAASGGEGYVHNGLKVVDREGFSAANRARSEILRASRG
;
A
#
# COMPACT_ATOMS: atom_id res chain seq x y z
N MET A 1 -17.89 27.42 9.38
CA MET A 1 -16.52 27.11 9.85
C MET A 1 -16.43 25.60 10.03
N GLN A 2 -15.87 24.87 9.05
CA GLN A 2 -15.45 23.48 9.29
C GLN A 2 -14.31 23.54 10.29
N SER A 3 -14.40 22.78 11.36
CA SER A 3 -13.40 22.83 12.43
C SER A 3 -12.06 22.28 11.92
N PHE A 4 -10.97 22.85 12.40
CA PHE A 4 -9.58 22.36 12.15
C PHE A 4 -9.43 20.84 12.43
N LEU A 5 -10.26 20.29 13.34
CA LEU A 5 -10.34 18.86 13.63
C LEU A 5 -10.93 18.03 12.48
N SER A 6 -11.87 18.57 11.67
CA SER A 6 -12.37 17.86 10.49
C SER A 6 -11.31 17.80 9.37
N PHE A 7 -10.51 18.84 9.22
CA PHE A 7 -9.38 18.87 8.28
C PHE A 7 -8.30 17.88 8.67
N LEU A 8 -7.98 17.74 9.97
CA LEU A 8 -7.04 16.74 10.48
C LEU A 8 -7.57 15.30 10.33
N SER A 9 -8.87 15.08 10.41
CA SER A 9 -9.47 13.75 10.20
C SER A 9 -9.48 13.32 8.73
N GLU A 10 -9.57 14.25 7.79
CA GLU A 10 -9.39 13.97 6.34
C GLU A 10 -7.91 13.72 5.97
N ALA A 11 -6.97 14.35 6.67
CA ALA A 11 -5.53 14.13 6.49
C ALA A 11 -5.03 12.80 7.10
N ALA A 12 -5.80 12.20 8.01
CA ALA A 12 -5.47 10.94 8.67
C ALA A 12 -5.89 9.69 7.88
N ILE A 13 -5.78 9.70 6.55
CA ILE A 13 -5.68 8.46 5.79
C ILE A 13 -4.29 7.92 6.10
N LEU A 14 -4.25 7.07 7.12
CA LEU A 14 -3.04 6.43 7.60
C LEU A 14 -2.29 5.81 6.42
N HIS A 15 -1.18 6.42 6.07
CA HIS A 15 -0.22 5.78 5.19
C HIS A 15 0.21 4.50 5.90
N ILE A 16 -0.19 3.33 5.37
CA ILE A 16 0.13 2.05 5.99
C ILE A 16 1.64 1.86 5.85
N GLU A 17 2.34 1.82 6.99
CA GLU A 17 3.78 1.76 7.08
C GLU A 17 4.33 0.36 6.77
N HIS A 18 5.56 0.31 6.28
CA HIS A 18 6.30 -0.94 6.19
C HIS A 18 6.85 -1.34 7.57
N PRO A 19 6.86 -2.64 7.92
CA PRO A 19 7.39 -3.08 9.22
C PRO A 19 8.81 -2.62 9.47
N SER A 20 9.68 -2.67 8.46
CA SER A 20 11.08 -2.22 8.58
C SER A 20 11.22 -0.74 8.87
N ASP A 21 10.33 0.10 8.30
CA ASP A 21 10.37 1.55 8.48
C ASP A 21 9.92 1.99 9.88
N ARG A 22 9.20 1.11 10.62
CA ARG A 22 8.81 1.34 12.04
C ARG A 22 10.01 1.42 12.98
N LEU A 23 11.17 0.95 12.54
CA LEU A 23 12.42 1.11 13.26
C LEU A 23 12.72 2.58 13.59
N PHE A 24 12.35 3.50 12.70
CA PHE A 24 12.59 4.93 12.83
C PHE A 24 11.58 5.64 13.74
N ASP A 25 10.48 4.98 14.15
CA ASP A 25 9.48 5.53 15.06
C ASP A 25 9.75 5.19 16.52
N GLY A 26 10.95 4.70 16.81
CA GLY A 26 11.40 4.37 18.14
C GLY A 26 11.17 2.92 18.57
N PRO A 27 11.63 2.56 19.79
CA PRO A 27 11.75 1.17 20.22
C PRO A 27 10.41 0.43 20.31
N GLN A 28 9.34 1.10 20.71
CA GLN A 28 8.03 0.46 20.82
C GLN A 28 7.43 0.11 19.44
N ALA A 29 7.59 1.01 18.48
CA ALA A 29 7.15 0.79 17.12
C ALA A 29 7.93 -0.34 16.43
N ALA A 30 9.25 -0.37 16.64
CA ALA A 30 10.11 -1.45 16.15
C ALA A 30 9.74 -2.82 16.76
N LYS A 31 9.48 -2.89 18.08
CA LYS A 31 9.00 -4.10 18.76
C LYS A 31 7.61 -4.53 18.24
N HIS A 32 6.72 -3.58 17.97
CA HIS A 32 5.42 -3.88 17.36
C HIS A 32 5.57 -4.51 15.98
N ALA A 33 6.43 -3.94 15.12
CA ALA A 33 6.72 -4.48 13.80
C ALA A 33 7.28 -5.91 13.85
N LEU A 34 8.28 -6.15 14.71
CA LEU A 34 8.85 -7.47 14.92
C LEU A 34 7.80 -8.50 15.36
N ARG A 35 6.95 -8.15 16.35
CA ARG A 35 5.85 -9.03 16.81
C ARG A 35 4.85 -9.33 15.70
N THR A 36 4.48 -8.33 14.91
CA THR A 36 3.56 -8.48 13.78
C THR A 36 4.12 -9.46 12.75
N LEU A 37 5.39 -9.32 12.36
CA LEU A 37 6.03 -10.25 11.42
C LEU A 37 6.13 -11.68 11.98
N LYS A 38 6.44 -11.85 13.28
CA LYS A 38 6.42 -13.16 13.95
C LYS A 38 5.02 -13.79 13.95
N GLN A 39 3.96 -13.00 14.12
CA GLN A 39 2.58 -13.49 14.02
C GLN A 39 2.27 -13.99 12.61
N VAL A 40 2.66 -13.25 11.58
CA VAL A 40 2.51 -13.69 10.17
C VAL A 40 3.30 -14.98 9.92
N ALA A 41 4.57 -15.04 10.33
CA ALA A 41 5.43 -16.21 10.18
C ALA A 41 4.86 -17.47 10.86
N SER A 42 4.18 -17.31 12.00
CA SER A 42 3.58 -18.42 12.73
C SER A 42 2.21 -18.87 12.20
N SER A 43 1.71 -18.25 11.11
CA SER A 43 0.35 -18.45 10.57
C SER A 43 -0.77 -18.27 11.62
N LYS A 44 -0.48 -17.54 12.70
CA LYS A 44 -1.43 -17.18 13.76
C LYS A 44 -2.08 -15.82 13.55
N ALA A 45 -1.83 -15.18 12.39
CA ALA A 45 -2.44 -13.91 12.03
C ALA A 45 -3.97 -14.11 11.93
N PRO A 46 -4.76 -13.47 12.79
CA PRO A 46 -6.22 -13.73 12.87
C PRO A 46 -6.97 -13.22 11.63
N SER A 47 -6.46 -12.17 11.00
CA SER A 47 -6.99 -11.62 9.75
C SER A 47 -5.88 -10.88 9.02
N MET A 48 -5.77 -11.15 7.74
CA MET A 48 -4.87 -10.44 6.85
C MET A 48 -5.66 -10.03 5.61
N THR A 49 -5.37 -8.85 5.09
CA THR A 49 -6.02 -8.37 3.87
C THR A 49 -4.98 -8.22 2.78
N ARG A 50 -5.34 -8.60 1.55
CA ARG A 50 -4.54 -8.31 0.37
C ARG A 50 -4.71 -6.84 0.02
N LYS A 51 -3.59 -6.15 -0.22
CA LYS A 51 -3.62 -4.80 -0.78
C LYS A 51 -3.84 -4.91 -2.30
N ILE A 52 -4.93 -4.33 -2.75
CA ILE A 52 -5.32 -4.35 -4.17
C ILE A 52 -4.93 -3.01 -4.80
N ASP A 53 -4.28 -3.08 -5.96
CA ASP A 53 -3.94 -1.91 -6.79
C ASP A 53 -5.18 -1.48 -7.59
N ASP A 54 -5.88 -0.47 -7.11
CA ASP A 54 -7.10 0.02 -7.73
C ASP A 54 -6.84 1.11 -8.79
N LYS A 55 -7.78 1.27 -9.73
CA LYS A 55 -7.76 2.35 -10.72
C LYS A 55 -8.16 3.69 -10.12
N MET A 56 -9.11 3.65 -9.18
CA MET A 56 -9.70 4.84 -8.57
C MET A 56 -10.27 4.48 -7.21
N SER A 57 -9.77 5.10 -6.16
CA SER A 57 -10.33 4.94 -4.81
C SER A 57 -11.62 5.75 -4.66
N PHE A 58 -12.62 5.16 -4.02
CA PHE A 58 -13.92 5.78 -3.79
C PHE A 58 -14.44 5.52 -2.37
N ASN A 59 -15.40 6.35 -1.96
CA ASN A 59 -16.26 6.07 -0.82
C ASN A 59 -17.70 5.87 -1.32
N VAL A 60 -18.42 4.96 -0.68
CA VAL A 60 -19.85 4.72 -0.90
C VAL A 60 -20.57 4.83 0.44
N ILE A 61 -21.69 5.55 0.47
CA ILE A 61 -22.52 5.73 1.65
C ILE A 61 -23.95 5.24 1.37
N ARG A 62 -24.54 4.51 2.34
CA ARG A 62 -25.99 4.35 2.43
C ARG A 62 -26.48 5.19 3.59
N ARG A 63 -27.37 6.13 3.33
CA ARG A 63 -27.97 7.02 4.33
C ARG A 63 -29.12 6.33 5.05
N ALA A 64 -29.59 6.95 6.14
CA ALA A 64 -30.73 6.45 6.89
C ALA A 64 -32.06 6.46 6.09
N ASP A 65 -32.18 7.34 5.09
CA ASP A 65 -33.29 7.38 4.14
C ASP A 65 -33.19 6.32 3.02
N GLY A 66 -32.19 5.44 3.08
CA GLY A 66 -31.93 4.37 2.11
C GLY A 66 -31.18 4.82 0.85
N LYS A 67 -31.03 6.12 0.61
CA LYS A 67 -30.29 6.63 -0.56
C LYS A 67 -28.84 6.25 -0.50
N VAL A 68 -28.30 5.83 -1.65
CA VAL A 68 -26.89 5.49 -1.81
C VAL A 68 -26.20 6.56 -2.63
N GLY A 69 -25.06 7.01 -2.15
CA GLY A 69 -24.19 7.96 -2.86
C GLY A 69 -22.77 7.45 -2.96
N VAL A 70 -22.07 7.92 -3.98
CA VAL A 70 -20.63 7.62 -4.20
C VAL A 70 -19.84 8.90 -4.32
N LYS A 71 -18.58 8.89 -3.86
CA LYS A 71 -17.66 9.99 -4.10
C LYS A 71 -16.26 9.48 -4.46
N TYR A 72 -15.55 10.22 -5.30
CA TYR A 72 -14.12 10.05 -5.46
C TYR A 72 -13.40 10.42 -4.16
N LYS A 73 -12.39 9.65 -3.77
CA LYS A 73 -11.63 9.87 -2.52
C LYS A 73 -10.74 11.11 -2.54
N GLY A 74 -10.57 11.78 -3.69
CA GLY A 74 -9.74 12.98 -3.79
C GLY A 74 -10.30 14.18 -3.03
N THR A 75 -9.43 15.14 -2.76
CA THR A 75 -9.75 16.38 -2.04
C THR A 75 -10.86 17.16 -2.74
N GLY A 76 -11.81 17.70 -1.96
CA GLY A 76 -12.90 18.54 -2.46
C GLY A 76 -14.08 17.78 -3.09
N SER A 77 -14.06 16.44 -3.10
CA SER A 77 -15.18 15.64 -3.62
C SER A 77 -16.33 15.56 -2.61
N SER A 78 -17.57 15.74 -3.09
CA SER A 78 -18.80 15.48 -2.36
C SER A 78 -19.45 14.18 -2.80
N TYR A 79 -20.43 13.66 -2.01
CA TYR A 79 -21.21 12.51 -2.41
C TYR A 79 -22.16 12.87 -3.56
N ASN A 80 -22.16 12.04 -4.59
CA ASN A 80 -23.06 12.10 -5.72
C ASN A 80 -24.16 11.06 -5.51
N PHE A 81 -25.41 11.47 -5.51
CA PHE A 81 -26.58 10.63 -5.30
C PHE A 81 -27.36 10.38 -6.60
N SER A 82 -26.98 11.06 -7.68
CA SER A 82 -27.55 10.93 -9.02
C SER A 82 -26.46 10.97 -10.09
N GLN A 83 -26.79 10.54 -11.30
CA GLN A 83 -25.90 10.67 -12.46
C GLN A 83 -25.65 12.15 -12.78
N ASP A 84 -26.63 13.01 -12.62
CA ASP A 84 -26.51 14.46 -12.83
C ASP A 84 -25.51 15.11 -11.86
N ASP A 85 -25.45 14.63 -10.61
CA ASP A 85 -24.45 15.11 -9.64
C ASP A 85 -23.04 14.76 -10.11
N ILE A 86 -22.87 13.52 -10.62
CA ILE A 86 -21.58 13.06 -11.16
C ILE A 86 -21.18 13.90 -12.37
N GLU A 87 -22.10 14.14 -13.29
CA GLU A 87 -21.83 14.92 -14.50
C GLU A 87 -21.47 16.37 -14.16
N LYS A 88 -22.18 17.00 -13.23
CA LYS A 88 -21.86 18.35 -12.76
C LYS A 88 -20.48 18.44 -12.10
N GLN A 89 -20.11 17.44 -11.29
CA GLN A 89 -18.87 17.47 -10.54
C GLN A 89 -17.67 16.94 -11.33
N HIS A 90 -17.88 15.94 -12.18
CA HIS A 90 -16.82 15.16 -12.81
C HIS A 90 -16.96 14.99 -14.33
N GLY A 91 -18.00 15.51 -14.97
CA GLY A 91 -18.23 15.31 -16.41
C GLY A 91 -17.07 15.74 -17.30
N HIS A 92 -16.31 16.76 -16.89
CA HIS A 92 -15.08 17.17 -17.56
C HIS A 92 -13.89 16.18 -17.38
N LYS A 93 -14.07 15.09 -16.60
CA LYS A 93 -13.09 14.03 -16.33
C LYS A 93 -13.72 12.66 -16.56
N PRO A 94 -13.86 12.21 -17.83
CA PRO A 94 -14.53 10.94 -18.15
C PRO A 94 -13.93 9.73 -17.40
N TYR A 95 -12.64 9.75 -17.12
CA TYR A 95 -11.94 8.71 -16.35
C TYR A 95 -12.39 8.62 -14.88
N LEU A 96 -13.08 9.62 -14.34
CA LEU A 96 -13.76 9.62 -13.03
C LEU A 96 -15.26 9.44 -13.18
N ALA A 97 -15.90 10.15 -14.11
CA ALA A 97 -17.35 10.16 -14.27
C ALA A 97 -17.91 8.78 -14.62
N LYS A 98 -17.31 8.07 -15.59
CA LYS A 98 -17.73 6.72 -15.98
C LYS A 98 -17.64 5.72 -14.83
N PRO A 99 -16.50 5.55 -14.13
CA PRO A 99 -16.41 4.66 -12.97
C PRO A 99 -17.40 5.01 -11.87
N LEU A 100 -17.54 6.29 -11.49
CA LEU A 100 -18.48 6.71 -10.46
C LEU A 100 -19.94 6.42 -10.83
N GLY A 101 -20.31 6.63 -12.09
CA GLY A 101 -21.65 6.28 -12.60
C GLY A 101 -21.95 4.79 -12.49
N LEU A 102 -21.01 3.93 -12.89
CA LEU A 102 -21.14 2.47 -12.75
C LEU A 102 -21.24 2.05 -11.28
N LEU A 103 -20.43 2.63 -10.41
CA LEU A 103 -20.49 2.37 -8.96
C LEU A 103 -21.82 2.80 -8.37
N LEU A 104 -22.33 4.00 -8.71
CA LEU A 104 -23.61 4.50 -8.23
C LEU A 104 -24.77 3.59 -8.68
N GLN A 105 -24.75 3.12 -9.92
CA GLN A 105 -25.78 2.24 -10.50
C GLN A 105 -25.79 0.84 -9.88
N HIS A 106 -24.61 0.28 -9.54
CA HIS A 106 -24.48 -1.13 -9.23
C HIS A 106 -24.19 -1.45 -7.76
N LEU A 107 -23.41 -0.62 -7.04
CA LEU A 107 -23.08 -0.87 -5.63
C LEU A 107 -24.27 -0.93 -4.67
N PRO A 108 -25.40 -0.19 -4.90
CA PRO A 108 -26.59 -0.31 -4.05
C PRO A 108 -27.11 -1.75 -3.90
N LYS A 109 -26.83 -2.63 -4.89
CA LYS A 109 -27.26 -4.02 -4.94
C LYS A 109 -26.44 -4.94 -4.02
N VAL A 110 -25.21 -4.53 -3.65
CA VAL A 110 -24.26 -5.39 -2.94
C VAL A 110 -23.88 -4.87 -1.56
N ILE A 111 -23.86 -3.55 -1.33
CA ILE A 111 -23.53 -3.01 0.00
C ILE A 111 -24.66 -3.29 1.00
N PRO A 112 -24.34 -3.41 2.31
CA PRO A 112 -25.34 -3.65 3.35
C PRO A 112 -26.53 -2.71 3.24
N THR A 113 -27.75 -3.23 3.54
CA THR A 113 -28.99 -2.45 3.54
C THR A 113 -29.09 -1.49 4.71
N THR A 114 -28.32 -1.71 5.77
CA THR A 114 -28.22 -0.80 6.92
C THR A 114 -27.39 0.43 6.58
N PRO A 115 -27.70 1.61 7.17
CA PRO A 115 -26.90 2.81 6.98
C PRO A 115 -25.43 2.57 7.33
N GLY A 116 -24.53 3.12 6.49
CA GLY A 116 -23.09 2.97 6.69
C GLY A 116 -22.29 3.57 5.56
N GLU A 117 -21.04 3.85 5.83
CA GLU A 117 -20.10 4.40 4.88
C GLU A 117 -18.92 3.44 4.71
N TYR A 118 -18.54 3.19 3.47
CA TYR A 118 -17.47 2.24 3.12
C TYR A 118 -16.50 2.88 2.14
N GLN A 119 -15.26 2.44 2.22
CA GLN A 119 -14.20 2.82 1.29
C GLN A 119 -13.76 1.62 0.48
N GLY A 120 -13.51 1.86 -0.81
CA GLY A 120 -13.04 0.83 -1.73
C GLY A 120 -12.28 1.39 -2.91
N GLY A 121 -11.96 0.50 -3.85
CA GLY A 121 -11.31 0.78 -5.10
C GLY A 121 -12.09 0.22 -6.30
N TYR A 122 -12.24 1.01 -7.34
CA TYR A 122 -12.77 0.56 -8.62
C TYR A 122 -11.66 -0.19 -9.37
N MET A 123 -11.99 -1.39 -9.85
CA MET A 123 -11.03 -2.26 -10.53
C MET A 123 -11.20 -2.21 -12.04
N SER A 124 -12.39 -2.54 -12.53
CA SER A 124 -12.66 -2.62 -13.96
C SER A 124 -14.15 -2.57 -14.26
N ASP A 125 -14.48 -2.20 -15.49
CA ASP A 125 -15.77 -2.48 -16.13
C ASP A 125 -15.60 -3.60 -17.18
N ARG A 126 -16.71 -4.00 -17.79
CA ARG A 126 -16.71 -5.05 -18.82
C ARG A 126 -15.84 -4.70 -20.02
N GLU A 127 -15.81 -3.43 -20.42
CA GLU A 127 -15.09 -2.97 -21.60
C GLU A 127 -13.57 -2.89 -21.39
N SER A 128 -13.13 -2.73 -20.12
CA SER A 128 -11.72 -2.63 -19.76
C SER A 128 -11.07 -3.98 -19.46
N ARG A 129 -11.78 -5.10 -19.68
CA ARG A 129 -11.27 -6.45 -19.46
C ARG A 129 -10.85 -7.09 -20.78
N GLU A 130 -9.76 -7.84 -20.68
CA GLU A 130 -9.22 -8.63 -21.79
C GLU A 130 -9.56 -10.10 -21.57
N HIS A 131 -9.87 -10.82 -22.65
CA HIS A 131 -10.16 -12.26 -22.65
C HIS A 131 -9.13 -12.92 -23.56
N GLU A 132 -8.19 -13.66 -23.00
CA GLU A 132 -7.11 -14.29 -23.73
C GLU A 132 -6.64 -15.56 -23.02
N ASP A 133 -6.32 -16.61 -23.77
CA ASP A 133 -5.74 -17.88 -23.28
C ASP A 133 -6.49 -18.51 -22.08
N GLY A 134 -7.82 -18.52 -22.13
CA GLY A 134 -8.64 -19.07 -21.04
C GLY A 134 -8.64 -18.22 -19.76
N LYS A 135 -8.20 -16.99 -19.85
CA LYS A 135 -8.16 -16.04 -18.72
C LYS A 135 -8.99 -14.81 -19.01
N ILE A 136 -9.47 -14.19 -17.95
CA ILE A 136 -9.99 -12.84 -17.93
C ILE A 136 -9.05 -11.95 -17.14
N SER A 137 -8.60 -10.89 -17.77
CA SER A 137 -7.56 -10.01 -17.25
C SER A 137 -8.02 -8.56 -17.16
N HIS A 138 -7.45 -7.80 -16.23
CA HIS A 138 -7.59 -6.35 -16.19
C HIS A 138 -6.38 -5.71 -15.50
N THR A 139 -6.04 -4.50 -15.91
CA THR A 139 -4.95 -3.71 -15.36
C THR A 139 -5.51 -2.38 -14.84
N PRO A 140 -5.98 -2.33 -13.57
CA PRO A 140 -6.59 -1.12 -13.02
C PRO A 140 -5.63 0.06 -13.01
N ASN A 141 -4.38 -0.16 -12.59
CA ASN A 141 -3.33 0.84 -12.53
C ASN A 141 -1.99 0.26 -13.03
N THR A 142 -1.20 -0.36 -12.17
CA THR A 142 0.13 -0.88 -12.53
C THR A 142 0.13 -2.40 -12.65
N ILE A 143 -0.64 -3.07 -11.80
CA ILE A 143 -0.68 -4.52 -11.69
C ILE A 143 -1.76 -5.09 -12.62
N LYS A 144 -1.37 -6.06 -13.47
CA LYS A 144 -2.30 -6.90 -14.22
C LYS A 144 -2.78 -8.03 -13.31
N TYR A 145 -4.09 -8.23 -13.28
CA TYR A 145 -4.77 -9.31 -12.55
C TYR A 145 -5.32 -10.30 -13.57
N ASP A 146 -4.87 -11.54 -13.50
CA ASP A 146 -5.30 -12.64 -14.37
C ASP A 146 -6.09 -13.65 -13.56
N THR A 147 -7.30 -13.96 -14.01
CA THR A 147 -8.20 -14.93 -13.39
C THR A 147 -8.56 -15.99 -14.43
N ASP A 148 -8.50 -17.27 -14.06
CA ASP A 148 -8.96 -18.37 -14.91
C ASP A 148 -10.46 -18.20 -15.15
N ILE A 149 -10.87 -18.15 -16.43
CA ILE A 149 -12.26 -17.88 -16.84
C ILE A 149 -13.21 -18.98 -16.36
N ASP A 150 -12.73 -20.22 -16.25
CA ASP A 150 -13.53 -21.37 -15.82
C ASP A 150 -13.66 -21.47 -14.31
N SER A 151 -12.84 -20.77 -13.54
CA SER A 151 -12.96 -20.69 -12.09
C SER A 151 -14.27 -20.01 -11.66
N PRO A 152 -14.76 -20.27 -10.44
CA PRO A 152 -15.93 -19.55 -9.91
C PRO A 152 -15.74 -18.03 -9.94
N GLU A 153 -14.54 -17.56 -9.63
CA GLU A 153 -14.17 -16.14 -9.62
C GLU A 153 -14.18 -15.55 -11.05
N GLY A 154 -13.58 -16.26 -12.03
CA GLY A 154 -13.56 -15.84 -13.43
C GLY A 154 -14.96 -15.77 -14.03
N LYS A 155 -15.83 -16.77 -13.74
CA LYS A 155 -17.24 -16.77 -14.15
C LYS A 155 -18.03 -15.60 -13.56
N ALA A 156 -17.76 -15.25 -12.30
CA ALA A 156 -18.38 -14.09 -11.64
C ALA A 156 -17.90 -12.78 -12.27
N LEU A 157 -16.57 -12.65 -12.48
CA LEU A 157 -15.96 -11.48 -13.11
C LEU A 157 -16.46 -11.27 -14.54
N ALA A 158 -16.53 -12.34 -15.36
CA ALA A 158 -17.00 -12.29 -16.74
C ALA A 158 -18.45 -11.80 -16.87
N LYS A 159 -19.32 -12.19 -15.94
CA LYS A 159 -20.75 -11.78 -15.91
C LYS A 159 -20.93 -10.35 -15.45
N SER A 160 -20.05 -9.84 -14.60
CA SER A 160 -20.24 -8.56 -13.93
C SER A 160 -20.08 -7.37 -14.88
N LYS A 161 -20.83 -6.29 -14.60
CA LYS A 161 -20.71 -4.99 -15.28
C LYS A 161 -19.59 -4.14 -14.67
N VAL A 162 -19.37 -4.31 -13.36
CA VAL A 162 -18.35 -3.59 -12.59
C VAL A 162 -17.64 -4.54 -11.63
N SER A 163 -16.33 -4.36 -11.47
CA SER A 163 -15.53 -5.00 -10.44
C SER A 163 -14.98 -3.94 -9.49
N ALA A 164 -15.10 -4.19 -8.20
CA ALA A 164 -14.63 -3.30 -7.15
C ALA A 164 -14.14 -4.09 -5.94
N VAL A 165 -13.23 -3.51 -5.17
CA VAL A 165 -12.88 -3.97 -3.83
C VAL A 165 -13.48 -3.03 -2.80
N ILE A 166 -14.03 -3.55 -1.70
CA ILE A 166 -14.45 -2.75 -0.54
C ILE A 166 -13.66 -3.25 0.66
N HIS A 167 -12.74 -2.43 1.15
CA HIS A 167 -11.72 -2.86 2.11
C HIS A 167 -11.87 -2.22 3.50
N SER A 168 -12.67 -1.14 3.65
CA SER A 168 -12.82 -0.46 4.94
C SER A 168 -14.23 0.03 5.17
N LYS A 169 -14.65 0.05 6.44
CA LYS A 169 -15.81 0.78 6.92
C LYS A 169 -15.34 2.11 7.51
N LEU A 170 -15.99 3.19 7.13
CA LEU A 170 -15.71 4.52 7.68
C LEU A 170 -16.55 4.74 8.93
N THR A 171 -15.92 5.27 9.96
CA THR A 171 -16.52 5.57 11.27
C THR A 171 -16.08 6.97 11.71
N SER A 172 -16.68 7.51 12.77
CA SER A 172 -16.26 8.77 13.37
C SER A 172 -14.79 8.78 13.84
N SER A 173 -14.22 7.59 14.12
CA SER A 173 -12.81 7.42 14.48
C SER A 173 -11.89 7.11 13.28
N GLY A 174 -12.39 7.23 12.05
CA GLY A 174 -11.62 6.97 10.81
C GLY A 174 -11.96 5.66 10.11
N ALA A 175 -11.15 5.29 9.14
CA ALA A 175 -11.31 4.07 8.37
C ALA A 175 -10.89 2.82 9.17
N LYS A 176 -11.79 1.86 9.33
CA LYS A 176 -11.52 0.56 9.95
C LYS A 176 -11.48 -0.52 8.86
N PRO A 177 -10.40 -1.30 8.74
CA PRO A 177 -10.34 -2.41 7.79
C PRO A 177 -11.51 -3.38 7.99
N LEU A 178 -12.11 -3.83 6.90
CA LEU A 178 -13.08 -4.91 6.93
C LEU A 178 -12.34 -6.23 7.16
N THR A 179 -12.81 -6.98 8.14
CA THR A 179 -12.34 -8.33 8.45
C THR A 179 -13.31 -9.40 7.96
N SER A 180 -14.44 -9.00 7.40
CA SER A 180 -15.47 -9.85 6.83
C SER A 180 -16.31 -9.05 5.84
N LEU A 181 -16.81 -9.72 4.81
CA LEU A 181 -17.84 -9.20 3.90
C LEU A 181 -19.26 -9.65 4.33
N ALA A 182 -19.42 -10.10 5.58
CA ALA A 182 -20.75 -10.40 6.11
C ALA A 182 -21.68 -9.19 6.02
N GLY A 183 -22.89 -9.39 5.52
CA GLY A 183 -23.87 -8.32 5.26
C GLY A 183 -23.76 -7.68 3.87
N PHE A 184 -22.70 -7.97 3.11
CA PHE A 184 -22.67 -7.65 1.67
C PHE A 184 -23.41 -8.73 0.89
N ASN A 185 -24.19 -8.32 -0.12
CA ASN A 185 -24.95 -9.23 -0.96
C ASN A 185 -24.15 -9.61 -2.21
N ASN A 186 -24.41 -10.79 -2.76
CA ASN A 186 -23.94 -11.18 -4.08
C ASN A 186 -24.93 -10.69 -5.14
N HIS A 187 -24.43 -10.10 -6.21
CA HIS A 187 -25.23 -9.71 -7.37
C HIS A 187 -24.44 -9.90 -8.66
N PRO A 188 -25.04 -10.47 -9.74
CA PRO A 188 -24.30 -10.81 -10.97
C PRO A 188 -23.72 -9.59 -11.68
N ASP A 189 -24.26 -8.39 -11.48
CA ASP A 189 -23.70 -7.15 -12.06
C ASP A 189 -22.43 -6.65 -11.37
N VAL A 190 -22.11 -7.13 -10.15
CA VAL A 190 -21.00 -6.63 -9.35
C VAL A 190 -20.10 -7.77 -8.93
N HIS A 191 -18.86 -7.71 -9.33
CA HIS A 191 -17.81 -8.57 -8.81
C HIS A 191 -17.09 -7.85 -7.67
N LEU A 192 -17.32 -8.30 -6.43
CA LEU A 192 -16.56 -7.84 -5.28
C LEU A 192 -15.29 -8.66 -5.15
N VAL A 193 -14.14 -8.02 -5.40
CA VAL A 193 -12.82 -8.66 -5.29
C VAL A 193 -12.58 -9.10 -3.86
N GLN A 194 -12.27 -10.39 -3.68
CA GLN A 194 -11.92 -10.94 -2.38
C GLN A 194 -10.53 -10.46 -1.96
N HIS A 195 -10.49 -9.59 -0.98
CA HIS A 195 -9.24 -9.07 -0.41
C HIS A 195 -8.86 -9.71 0.93
N LEU A 196 -9.76 -10.49 1.53
CA LEU A 196 -9.51 -11.18 2.79
C LEU A 196 -8.72 -12.46 2.53
N VAL A 197 -7.62 -12.64 3.25
CA VAL A 197 -6.81 -13.87 3.22
C VAL A 197 -7.29 -14.78 4.33
N SER A 198 -7.84 -15.95 3.97
CA SER A 198 -8.28 -16.95 4.93
C SER A 198 -7.09 -17.57 5.68
N LYS A 199 -7.37 -18.17 6.84
CA LYS A 199 -6.33 -18.89 7.59
C LYS A 199 -5.70 -20.03 6.79
N ASP A 200 -6.47 -20.69 5.93
CA ASP A 200 -5.99 -21.80 5.10
C ASP A 200 -5.10 -21.30 3.96
N GLN A 201 -5.35 -20.10 3.48
CA GLN A 201 -4.52 -19.42 2.46
C GLN A 201 -3.25 -18.81 3.05
N ASN A 202 -3.13 -18.68 4.38
CA ASN A 202 -1.94 -18.18 5.06
C ASN A 202 -0.96 -19.30 5.43
N LYS A 203 -0.88 -20.36 4.64
CA LYS A 203 0.09 -21.45 4.83
C LYS A 203 1.40 -21.12 4.11
N ILE A 204 2.28 -20.43 4.81
CA ILE A 204 3.60 -20.09 4.28
C ILE A 204 4.45 -21.37 4.16
N PRO A 205 4.96 -21.70 2.95
CA PRO A 205 5.84 -22.86 2.77
C PRO A 205 7.07 -22.79 3.68
N LYS A 206 7.54 -23.95 4.13
CA LYS A 206 8.62 -24.09 5.13
C LYS A 206 9.90 -23.33 4.70
N GLU A 207 10.23 -23.36 3.43
CA GLU A 207 11.42 -22.68 2.88
C GLU A 207 11.38 -21.17 3.10
N TYR A 208 10.25 -20.50 2.81
CA TYR A 208 10.09 -19.06 3.03
C TYR A 208 10.02 -18.74 4.53
N LYS A 209 9.30 -19.57 5.27
CA LYS A 209 9.17 -19.42 6.73
C LYS A 209 10.53 -19.51 7.42
N SER A 210 11.36 -20.50 7.10
CA SER A 210 12.68 -20.68 7.73
C SER A 210 13.58 -19.48 7.48
N LYS A 211 13.60 -18.94 6.26
CA LYS A 211 14.38 -17.74 5.91
C LYS A 211 13.87 -16.49 6.65
N ALA A 212 12.56 -16.33 6.73
CA ALA A 212 11.96 -15.23 7.48
C ALA A 212 12.30 -15.32 8.99
N ASP A 213 12.17 -16.50 9.60
CA ASP A 213 12.47 -16.74 11.02
C ASP A 213 13.95 -16.45 11.33
N GLU A 214 14.88 -16.80 10.43
CA GLU A 214 16.31 -16.47 10.57
C GLU A 214 16.53 -14.95 10.62
N HIS A 215 15.98 -14.21 9.67
CA HIS A 215 16.09 -12.77 9.64
C HIS A 215 15.40 -12.10 10.83
N LEU A 216 14.24 -12.59 11.28
CA LEU A 216 13.56 -12.08 12.47
C LEU A 216 14.38 -12.30 13.75
N LYS A 217 15.07 -13.44 13.86
CA LYS A 217 15.98 -13.73 14.97
C LYS A 217 17.18 -12.76 14.98
N GLN A 218 17.80 -12.52 13.82
CA GLN A 218 18.90 -11.56 13.71
C GLN A 218 18.46 -10.14 14.06
N ALA A 219 17.33 -9.69 13.50
CA ALA A 219 16.78 -8.38 13.84
C ALA A 219 16.53 -8.23 15.35
N GLU A 220 15.92 -9.23 16.00
CA GLU A 220 15.64 -9.22 17.43
C GLU A 220 16.91 -9.12 18.27
N GLN A 221 17.94 -9.92 17.97
CA GLN A 221 19.22 -9.89 18.65
C GLN A 221 19.90 -8.52 18.53
N MET A 222 19.89 -7.94 17.34
CA MET A 222 20.48 -6.63 17.12
C MET A 222 19.68 -5.52 17.80
N MET A 223 18.36 -5.59 17.82
CA MET A 223 17.48 -4.63 18.48
C MET A 223 17.65 -4.63 20.01
N ALA A 224 18.03 -5.75 20.63
CA ALA A 224 18.21 -5.86 22.08
C ALA A 224 19.26 -4.89 22.64
N SER A 225 20.28 -4.52 21.85
CA SER A 225 21.37 -3.62 22.22
C SER A 225 21.43 -2.36 21.34
N HIS A 226 20.32 -2.02 20.65
CA HIS A 226 20.24 -0.86 19.76
C HIS A 226 19.62 0.32 20.48
N SER A 227 20.34 1.47 20.51
CA SER A 227 19.77 2.76 20.90
C SER A 227 19.07 3.40 19.72
N HIS A 228 17.97 4.08 19.98
CA HIS A 228 17.24 4.86 18.97
C HIS A 228 17.57 6.37 19.02
N ASP A 229 18.39 6.81 19.98
CA ASP A 229 18.62 8.23 20.24
C ASP A 229 19.32 8.93 19.06
N HIS A 230 20.17 8.20 18.33
CA HIS A 230 20.87 8.74 17.16
C HIS A 230 19.97 8.94 15.93
N HIS A 231 18.73 8.41 15.95
CA HIS A 231 17.76 8.63 14.87
C HIS A 231 17.01 9.97 14.99
N VAL A 232 17.02 10.56 16.18
CA VAL A 232 16.25 11.78 16.45
C VAL A 232 16.61 12.88 15.47
N GLY A 233 15.61 13.37 14.75
CA GLY A 233 15.77 14.36 13.68
C GLY A 233 16.20 13.81 12.31
N HIS A 234 16.43 12.48 12.20
CA HIS A 234 16.82 11.80 10.97
C HIS A 234 15.71 10.93 10.36
N GLU A 235 14.57 10.74 11.04
CA GLU A 235 13.55 9.73 10.73
C GLU A 235 13.05 9.85 9.27
N GLN A 236 12.70 11.06 8.86
CA GLN A 236 12.21 11.32 7.50
C GLN A 236 13.28 11.06 6.44
N THR A 237 14.50 11.55 6.68
CA THR A 237 15.59 11.41 5.72
C THR A 237 16.10 9.98 5.63
N LEU A 238 16.08 9.21 6.72
CA LEU A 238 16.39 7.78 6.73
C LEU A 238 15.39 6.98 5.90
N ARG A 239 14.07 7.20 6.09
CA ARG A 239 13.05 6.55 5.24
C ARG A 239 13.23 6.87 3.77
N GLN A 240 13.44 8.13 3.43
CA GLN A 240 13.62 8.55 2.04
C GLN A 240 14.90 7.98 1.42
N TYR A 241 15.99 7.96 2.17
CA TYR A 241 17.26 7.38 1.73
C TYR A 241 17.10 5.88 1.45
N ILE A 242 16.55 5.11 2.40
CA ILE A 242 16.36 3.67 2.23
C ILE A 242 15.39 3.37 1.08
N ASN A 243 14.32 4.14 0.94
CA ASN A 243 13.43 3.99 -0.22
C ASN A 243 14.17 4.21 -1.54
N SER A 244 15.09 5.17 -1.59
CA SER A 244 15.90 5.40 -2.79
C SER A 244 16.84 4.23 -3.09
N THR A 245 17.46 3.61 -2.07
CA THR A 245 18.33 2.45 -2.28
C THR A 245 17.56 1.21 -2.75
N ILE A 246 16.37 0.94 -2.20
CA ILE A 246 15.51 -0.16 -2.67
C ILE A 246 15.09 0.07 -4.13
N THR A 247 14.79 1.33 -4.49
CA THR A 247 14.39 1.67 -5.87
C THR A 247 15.55 1.51 -6.86
N SER A 248 16.78 1.88 -6.48
CA SER A 248 17.98 1.77 -7.31
C SER A 248 18.72 0.43 -7.22
N ASP A 249 18.25 -0.49 -6.36
CA ASP A 249 18.88 -1.76 -6.07
C ASP A 249 20.27 -1.64 -5.42
N ASP A 250 20.42 -0.61 -4.59
CA ASP A 250 21.63 -0.31 -3.84
C ASP A 250 21.56 -0.82 -2.40
N THR A 251 22.70 -1.01 -1.77
CA THR A 251 22.78 -1.34 -0.34
C THR A 251 22.93 -0.07 0.50
N PRO A 252 22.06 0.15 1.50
CA PRO A 252 22.19 1.28 2.41
C PRO A 252 23.55 1.26 3.15
N SER A 253 24.19 2.43 3.22
CA SER A 253 25.46 2.61 3.93
C SER A 253 25.53 3.98 4.60
N THR A 254 26.37 4.11 5.64
CA THR A 254 26.60 5.41 6.30
C THR A 254 27.18 6.46 5.38
N GLN A 255 28.09 6.05 4.48
CA GLN A 255 28.64 6.98 3.49
C GLN A 255 27.59 7.40 2.45
N GLY A 256 26.77 6.45 1.95
CA GLY A 256 25.65 6.75 1.06
C GLY A 256 24.65 7.69 1.72
N TYR A 257 24.34 7.47 2.99
CA TYR A 257 23.43 8.34 3.74
C TYR A 257 23.96 9.76 3.92
N LYS A 258 25.25 9.94 4.22
CA LYS A 258 25.89 11.27 4.27
C LYS A 258 25.79 11.99 2.91
N SER A 259 26.06 11.29 1.83
CA SER A 259 25.93 11.83 0.47
C SER A 259 24.48 12.20 0.13
N TYR A 260 23.51 11.38 0.59
CA TYR A 260 22.09 11.67 0.46
C TYR A 260 21.69 12.94 1.22
N LEU A 261 22.11 13.09 2.49
CA LEU A 261 21.86 14.27 3.31
C LEU A 261 22.42 15.53 2.64
N ALA A 262 23.64 15.48 2.15
CA ALA A 262 24.24 16.61 1.42
C ALA A 262 23.39 17.07 0.22
N LYS A 263 22.97 16.12 -0.63
CA LYS A 263 22.11 16.40 -1.81
C LYS A 263 20.72 16.92 -1.39
N TRP A 264 20.13 16.33 -0.36
CA TRP A 264 18.80 16.70 0.11
C TRP A 264 18.77 18.12 0.71
N HIS A 265 19.79 18.48 1.50
CA HIS A 265 19.93 19.82 2.07
C HIS A 265 20.35 20.84 1.02
N GLN A 266 21.21 20.48 0.06
CA GLN A 266 21.63 21.38 -1.01
C GLN A 266 20.42 21.94 -1.79
N LYS A 267 19.46 21.07 -2.14
CA LYS A 267 18.20 21.51 -2.78
C LYS A 267 17.44 22.55 -1.95
N LYS A 268 17.46 22.42 -0.61
CA LYS A 268 16.81 23.36 0.31
C LYS A 268 17.60 24.66 0.47
N ILE A 269 18.94 24.61 0.35
CA ILE A 269 19.82 25.76 0.36
C ILE A 269 19.60 26.58 -0.92
N ASP A 270 19.56 25.89 -2.08
CA ASP A 270 19.36 26.55 -3.39
C ASP A 270 17.97 27.21 -3.52
N ALA A 271 16.97 26.67 -2.80
CA ALA A 271 15.61 27.22 -2.82
C ALA A 271 15.43 28.52 -2.03
N VAL A 272 16.41 28.95 -1.21
CA VAL A 272 16.31 30.19 -0.42
C VAL A 272 17.15 31.31 -1.02
N LYS A 273 16.64 32.55 -0.92
CA LYS A 273 17.24 33.72 -1.61
C LYS A 273 18.30 34.45 -0.78
N THR A 274 18.20 34.44 0.56
CA THR A 274 19.07 35.23 1.41
C THR A 274 20.28 34.44 1.90
N GLU A 275 21.46 35.08 1.93
CA GLU A 275 22.71 34.47 2.39
C GLU A 275 22.60 34.02 3.87
N LYS A 276 21.91 34.77 4.71
CA LYS A 276 21.63 34.39 6.11
C LYS A 276 20.88 33.05 6.18
N SER A 277 19.85 32.87 5.33
CA SER A 277 19.09 31.62 5.30
C SER A 277 19.89 30.45 4.70
N LYS A 278 20.73 30.71 3.70
CA LYS A 278 21.64 29.70 3.13
C LYS A 278 22.63 29.22 4.18
N THR A 279 23.28 30.14 4.89
CA THR A 279 24.24 29.83 5.95
C THR A 279 23.60 29.01 7.09
N ALA A 280 22.39 29.39 7.52
CA ALA A 280 21.67 28.62 8.56
C ALA A 280 21.35 27.20 8.11
N LYS A 281 20.88 27.03 6.86
CA LYS A 281 20.57 25.69 6.31
C LYS A 281 21.83 24.85 6.09
N LYS A 282 22.94 25.47 5.67
CA LYS A 282 24.23 24.81 5.54
C LYS A 282 24.72 24.29 6.88
N LYS A 283 24.62 25.10 7.94
CA LYS A 283 24.97 24.66 9.30
C LYS A 283 24.17 23.41 9.71
N VAL A 284 22.85 23.40 9.49
CA VAL A 284 22.02 22.21 9.79
C VAL A 284 22.49 20.98 9.01
N MET A 285 22.84 21.14 7.74
CA MET A 285 23.41 20.06 6.92
C MET A 285 24.71 19.52 7.53
N ASP A 286 25.64 20.42 7.85
CA ASP A 286 26.95 20.07 8.38
C ASP A 286 26.82 19.38 9.74
N ASP A 287 25.96 19.89 10.63
CA ASP A 287 25.65 19.30 11.95
C ASP A 287 25.07 17.89 11.81
N MET A 288 24.14 17.65 10.87
CA MET A 288 23.57 16.32 10.61
C MET A 288 24.60 15.32 10.08
N ILE A 289 25.46 15.76 9.13
CA ILE A 289 26.52 14.90 8.58
C ILE A 289 27.58 14.57 9.64
N ASP A 290 27.95 15.52 10.46
CA ASP A 290 28.86 15.31 11.60
C ASP A 290 28.27 14.32 12.61
N HIS A 291 26.98 14.47 12.95
CA HIS A 291 26.28 13.53 13.82
C HIS A 291 26.33 12.09 13.27
N VAL A 292 26.05 11.89 11.97
CA VAL A 292 26.18 10.56 11.33
C VAL A 292 27.61 10.04 11.40
N SER A 293 28.60 10.91 11.22
CA SER A 293 30.02 10.53 11.25
C SER A 293 30.46 10.11 12.67
N LYS A 294 29.99 10.80 13.70
CA LYS A 294 30.26 10.46 15.11
C LYS A 294 29.55 9.18 15.56
N ASN A 295 28.40 8.85 14.96
CA ASN A 295 27.58 7.69 15.32
C ASN A 295 27.57 6.60 14.23
N GLN A 296 28.65 6.51 13.43
CA GLN A 296 28.71 5.67 12.22
C GLN A 296 28.32 4.21 12.47
N GLN A 297 28.79 3.61 13.57
CA GLN A 297 28.45 2.21 13.90
C GLN A 297 26.97 2.03 14.26
N GLN A 298 26.36 3.02 14.91
CA GLN A 298 24.95 2.96 15.26
C GLN A 298 24.07 3.07 14.00
N PHE A 299 24.40 3.96 13.07
CA PHE A 299 23.71 4.05 11.80
C PHE A 299 23.88 2.79 10.95
N TYR A 300 25.09 2.20 10.90
CA TYR A 300 25.31 0.92 10.25
C TYR A 300 24.42 -0.18 10.85
N LYS A 301 24.37 -0.29 12.17
CA LYS A 301 23.51 -1.25 12.87
C LYS A 301 22.02 -1.01 12.56
N THR A 302 21.59 0.25 12.45
CA THR A 302 20.23 0.60 12.02
C THR A 302 19.92 0.04 10.63
N PHE A 303 20.82 0.22 9.67
CA PHE A 303 20.61 -0.30 8.31
C PHE A 303 20.55 -1.83 8.30
N GLU A 304 21.37 -2.51 9.10
CA GLU A 304 21.34 -3.97 9.20
C GLU A 304 20.01 -4.46 9.84
N ILE A 305 19.55 -3.85 10.93
CA ILE A 305 18.24 -4.19 11.51
C ILE A 305 17.11 -3.98 10.49
N HIS A 306 17.11 -2.83 9.80
CA HIS A 306 16.14 -2.54 8.75
C HIS A 306 16.19 -3.58 7.65
N ARG A 307 17.38 -3.94 7.16
CA ARG A 307 17.59 -4.97 6.14
C ARG A 307 17.02 -6.32 6.57
N HIS A 308 17.29 -6.76 7.79
CA HIS A 308 16.75 -8.03 8.30
C HIS A 308 15.22 -8.02 8.41
N LEU A 309 14.61 -6.94 8.91
CA LEU A 309 13.15 -6.79 8.95
C LEU A 309 12.55 -6.77 7.53
N GLN A 310 13.22 -6.11 6.57
CA GLN A 310 12.79 -6.07 5.17
C GLN A 310 12.90 -7.44 4.51
N GLN A 311 14.00 -8.18 4.68
CA GLN A 311 14.18 -9.53 4.11
C GLN A 311 13.16 -10.51 4.70
N ALA A 312 12.91 -10.45 6.01
CA ALA A 312 11.85 -11.25 6.63
C ALA A 312 10.49 -10.95 5.97
N THR A 313 10.18 -9.66 5.77
CA THR A 313 8.93 -9.22 5.13
C THR A 313 8.82 -9.73 3.70
N ASN A 314 9.91 -9.63 2.92
CA ASN A 314 9.97 -10.12 1.53
C ASN A 314 9.70 -11.64 1.47
N HIS A 315 10.36 -12.44 2.32
CA HIS A 315 10.14 -13.88 2.36
C HIS A 315 8.72 -14.26 2.79
N LEU A 316 8.13 -13.55 3.77
CA LEU A 316 6.76 -13.79 4.18
C LEU A 316 5.77 -13.46 3.05
N ALA A 317 5.93 -12.34 2.37
CA ALA A 317 5.08 -11.96 1.25
C ALA A 317 5.15 -12.99 0.11
N ARG A 318 6.36 -13.38 -0.32
CA ARG A 318 6.56 -14.43 -1.34
C ARG A 318 5.95 -15.77 -0.92
N GLY A 319 6.07 -16.13 0.35
CA GLY A 319 5.50 -17.36 0.87
C GLY A 319 3.97 -17.35 0.85
N ILE A 320 3.33 -16.23 1.15
CA ILE A 320 1.87 -16.08 1.06
C ILE A 320 1.42 -16.11 -0.41
N ASP A 321 2.14 -15.43 -1.30
CA ASP A 321 1.83 -15.44 -2.73
C ASP A 321 1.92 -16.85 -3.32
N SER A 322 2.93 -17.64 -2.93
CA SER A 322 3.12 -19.01 -3.41
C SER A 322 2.03 -19.99 -2.91
N SER A 323 1.32 -19.64 -1.84
CA SER A 323 0.19 -20.43 -1.34
C SER A 323 -1.11 -20.26 -2.14
N GLY A 324 -1.11 -19.41 -3.18
CA GLY A 324 -2.28 -19.17 -4.02
C GLY A 324 -3.36 -18.32 -3.35
N ALA A 325 -3.01 -17.58 -2.31
CA ALA A 325 -3.93 -16.66 -1.65
C ALA A 325 -4.50 -15.65 -2.65
N GLY A 326 -5.83 -15.66 -2.88
CA GLY A 326 -6.53 -14.59 -3.59
C GLY A 326 -7.21 -14.93 -4.91
N GLY A 327 -7.11 -16.17 -5.42
CA GLY A 327 -7.89 -16.61 -6.60
C GLY A 327 -7.53 -15.98 -7.95
N PHE A 328 -6.46 -15.14 -8.00
CA PHE A 328 -5.93 -14.52 -9.21
C PHE A 328 -4.40 -14.45 -9.17
N ARG A 329 -3.80 -14.43 -10.34
CA ARG A 329 -2.36 -14.19 -10.53
C ARG A 329 -2.13 -12.72 -10.81
N THR A 330 -0.96 -12.23 -10.46
CA THR A 330 -0.58 -10.84 -10.69
C THR A 330 0.73 -10.75 -11.45
N SER A 331 0.83 -9.75 -12.32
CA SER A 331 2.04 -9.44 -13.07
C SER A 331 2.24 -7.94 -13.24
N ILE A 332 3.48 -7.54 -13.46
CA ILE A 332 3.87 -6.16 -13.79
C ILE A 332 4.75 -6.22 -15.04
N GLY A 333 4.32 -5.60 -16.13
CA GLY A 333 5.07 -5.61 -17.39
C GLY A 333 5.33 -7.01 -17.94
N GLY A 334 4.44 -7.97 -17.68
CA GLY A 334 4.57 -9.38 -18.09
C GLY A 334 5.35 -10.26 -17.11
N ALA A 335 6.08 -9.69 -16.15
CA ALA A 335 6.77 -10.45 -15.11
C ALA A 335 5.82 -10.79 -13.96
N ALA A 336 5.82 -12.05 -13.49
CA ALA A 336 5.04 -12.46 -12.33
C ALA A 336 5.39 -11.57 -11.12
N SER A 337 4.39 -11.10 -10.39
CA SER A 337 4.55 -10.20 -9.25
C SER A 337 3.59 -10.63 -8.13
N GLY A 338 4.01 -10.47 -6.87
CA GLY A 338 3.15 -10.67 -5.69
C GLY A 338 2.10 -9.57 -5.47
N GLY A 339 1.95 -8.65 -6.40
CA GLY A 339 1.07 -7.51 -6.26
C GLY A 339 1.60 -6.48 -5.24
N GLU A 340 0.69 -5.71 -4.62
CA GLU A 340 1.06 -4.70 -3.60
C GLU A 340 1.22 -5.30 -2.19
N GLY A 341 1.14 -6.64 -2.06
CA GLY A 341 1.31 -7.36 -0.80
C GLY A 341 0.06 -7.41 0.06
N TYR A 342 0.27 -7.49 1.36
CA TYR A 342 -0.75 -7.75 2.38
C TYR A 342 -0.70 -6.70 3.49
N VAL A 343 -1.78 -6.58 4.24
CA VAL A 343 -1.85 -5.74 5.43
C VAL A 343 -2.24 -6.59 6.63
N HIS A 344 -1.45 -6.50 7.69
CA HIS A 344 -1.72 -7.13 8.99
C HIS A 344 -1.36 -6.16 10.11
N ASN A 345 -2.26 -5.99 11.09
CA ASN A 345 -2.08 -5.09 12.23
C ASN A 345 -1.62 -3.67 11.83
N GLY A 346 -2.16 -3.13 10.72
CA GLY A 346 -1.81 -1.80 10.22
C GLY A 346 -0.43 -1.69 9.56
N LEU A 347 0.24 -2.80 9.27
CA LEU A 347 1.54 -2.85 8.61
C LEU A 347 1.46 -3.57 7.26
N LYS A 348 2.24 -3.11 6.29
CA LYS A 348 2.36 -3.70 4.95
C LYS A 348 3.35 -4.86 4.96
N VAL A 349 2.89 -6.06 4.62
CA VAL A 349 3.73 -7.23 4.34
C VAL A 349 3.86 -7.35 2.82
N VAL A 350 4.92 -6.79 2.26
CA VAL A 350 5.15 -6.72 0.81
C VAL A 350 6.60 -7.03 0.46
N ASP A 351 6.80 -7.74 -0.66
CA ASP A 351 8.12 -7.92 -1.27
C ASP A 351 8.54 -6.63 -2.00
N ARG A 352 9.11 -5.67 -1.25
CA ARG A 352 9.51 -4.35 -1.80
C ARG A 352 10.56 -4.47 -2.89
N GLU A 353 11.50 -5.39 -2.73
CA GLU A 353 12.59 -5.61 -3.70
C GLU A 353 12.04 -6.19 -5.00
N GLY A 354 11.22 -7.25 -4.91
CA GLY A 354 10.57 -7.84 -6.07
C GLY A 354 9.64 -6.86 -6.78
N PHE A 355 8.83 -6.10 -6.03
CA PHE A 355 7.97 -5.08 -6.60
C PHE A 355 8.76 -3.95 -7.28
N SER A 356 9.85 -3.48 -6.69
CA SER A 356 10.72 -2.45 -7.27
C SER A 356 11.45 -2.98 -8.52
N ALA A 357 11.92 -4.21 -8.50
CA ALA A 357 12.55 -4.85 -9.66
C ALA A 357 11.57 -4.97 -10.85
N ALA A 358 10.33 -5.41 -10.61
CA ALA A 358 9.30 -5.50 -11.64
C ALA A 358 8.95 -4.13 -12.23
N ASN A 359 8.88 -3.07 -11.41
CA ASN A 359 8.64 -1.71 -11.88
C ASN A 359 9.81 -1.15 -12.71
N ARG A 360 11.06 -1.45 -12.35
CA ARG A 360 12.25 -1.09 -13.16
C ARG A 360 12.19 -1.76 -14.53
N ALA A 361 11.98 -3.08 -14.58
CA ALA A 361 11.87 -3.83 -15.82
C ALA A 361 10.76 -3.28 -16.72
N ARG A 362 9.57 -2.98 -16.18
CA ARG A 362 8.48 -2.34 -16.93
C ARG A 362 8.91 -0.99 -17.51
N SER A 363 9.61 -0.17 -16.73
CA SER A 363 10.05 1.15 -17.17
C SER A 363 11.05 1.07 -18.32
N GLU A 364 11.92 0.06 -18.33
CA GLU A 364 12.87 -0.23 -19.41
C GLU A 364 12.16 -0.66 -20.69
N ILE A 365 11.17 -1.57 -20.59
CA ILE A 365 10.33 -1.99 -21.72
C ILE A 365 9.62 -0.79 -22.35
N LEU A 366 9.01 0.08 -21.51
CA LEU A 366 8.30 1.27 -22.00
C LEU A 366 9.24 2.31 -22.64
N ARG A 367 10.49 2.40 -22.21
CA ARG A 367 11.49 3.25 -22.87
C ARG A 367 11.92 2.68 -24.21
N ALA A 368 12.18 1.38 -24.28
CA ALA A 368 12.56 0.69 -25.52
C ALA A 368 11.46 0.73 -26.60
N SER A 369 10.18 0.75 -26.19
CA SER A 369 9.05 0.85 -27.13
C SER A 369 8.77 2.27 -27.66
N ARG A 370 9.44 3.29 -27.13
CA ARG A 370 9.27 4.71 -27.53
C ARG A 370 10.46 5.27 -28.33
N GLY A 371 11.55 4.52 -28.41
CA GLY A 371 12.75 4.83 -29.23
C GLY A 371 12.74 4.02 -30.49
#